data_7204a5af59d4a915bf2aed6a52a390a0
#
_entry.id   7204a5af59d4a915bf2aed6a52a390a0
#
_cell.length_a   1.000
_cell.length_b   1.000
_cell.length_c   1.000
_cell.angle_alpha   90.00
_cell.angle_beta   90.00
_cell.angle_gamma   90.00
#
_symmetry.space_group_name_H-M   'P 1'
#
loop_
_entity.id
_entity.type
_entity.pdbx_description
1 polymer ?
#
loop_
_entity_poly.entity_id
_entity_poly.type
_entity_poly.pdbx_seq_one_letter_code
_entity_poly.pdbx_strand_id
1 'polypeptide(L)'
;MFFGFCNTPPTFQVFMNHIFADMLRKKWVKIYMDNLGIHTKDDVVLHHEHTWWVLQHLQDHGLSIKLSKCVFDAPCMEFLGMIIGQGEIKMDKKKLEAIKEWKSSTSVKEIWLFTGFENFYRKFIPDFSNIVTPLNLLTCKGEPWVWT
;
A
#
# COMPACT_ATOMS: atom_id res chain seq x y z
N MET A 1 11.30 13.65 -15.35
CA MET A 1 9.85 13.50 -15.60
C MET A 1 9.13 14.57 -14.81
N PHE A 2 8.26 15.37 -15.44
CA PHE A 2 7.57 16.46 -14.74
C PHE A 2 6.38 15.93 -13.95
N PHE A 3 6.31 16.28 -12.67
CA PHE A 3 5.14 16.01 -11.84
C PHE A 3 3.97 16.90 -12.32
N GLY A 4 2.79 16.29 -12.46
CA GLY A 4 1.56 17.01 -12.82
C GLY A 4 0.85 16.53 -14.09
N PHE A 5 1.49 15.72 -14.92
CA PHE A 5 0.79 15.08 -16.03
C PHE A 5 0.07 13.80 -15.56
N CYS A 6 -1.14 13.58 -16.04
CA CYS A 6 -1.96 12.41 -15.68
C CYS A 6 -1.25 11.06 -15.95
N ASN A 7 -0.41 10.99 -16.97
CA ASN A 7 0.27 9.77 -17.37
C ASN A 7 1.67 9.57 -16.72
N THR A 8 2.14 10.52 -15.92
CA THR A 8 3.46 10.41 -15.28
C THR A 8 3.56 9.20 -14.34
N PRO A 9 2.59 8.95 -13.44
CA PRO A 9 2.67 7.82 -12.53
C PRO A 9 2.72 6.46 -13.25
N PRO A 10 1.82 6.15 -14.21
CA PRO A 10 1.90 4.89 -14.95
C PRO A 10 3.20 4.73 -15.73
N THR A 11 3.70 5.80 -16.37
CA THR A 11 4.94 5.76 -17.13
C THR A 11 6.14 5.49 -16.23
N PHE A 12 6.19 6.10 -15.05
CA PHE A 12 7.26 5.85 -14.08
C PHE A 12 7.20 4.41 -13.54
N GLN A 13 6.01 3.88 -13.26
CA GLN A 13 5.85 2.48 -12.86
C GLN A 13 6.34 1.52 -13.95
N VAL A 14 6.02 1.77 -15.23
CA VAL A 14 6.51 0.96 -16.36
C VAL A 14 8.03 1.02 -16.44
N PHE A 15 8.64 2.20 -16.31
CA PHE A 15 10.08 2.36 -16.27
C PHE A 15 10.72 1.57 -15.12
N MET A 16 10.20 1.69 -13.90
CA MET A 16 10.69 0.94 -12.75
C MET A 16 10.54 -0.58 -12.94
N ASN A 17 9.42 -1.02 -13.48
CA ASN A 17 9.20 -2.44 -13.79
C ASN A 17 10.17 -2.96 -14.86
N HIS A 18 10.55 -2.12 -15.81
CA HIS A 18 11.51 -2.49 -16.86
C HIS A 18 12.92 -2.65 -16.30
N ILE A 19 13.43 -1.65 -15.58
CA ILE A 19 14.81 -1.69 -15.06
C ILE A 19 14.98 -2.77 -13.97
N PHE A 20 13.95 -3.08 -13.18
CA PHE A 20 13.99 -4.09 -12.13
C PHE A 20 13.35 -5.43 -12.52
N ALA A 21 13.15 -5.70 -13.83
CA ALA A 21 12.40 -6.86 -14.31
C ALA A 21 12.91 -8.20 -13.75
N ASP A 22 14.22 -8.41 -13.69
CA ASP A 22 14.81 -9.65 -13.19
C ASP A 22 14.61 -9.84 -11.68
N MET A 23 14.73 -8.77 -10.90
CA MET A 23 14.55 -8.79 -9.46
C MET A 23 13.08 -8.99 -9.11
N LEU A 24 12.16 -8.37 -9.85
CA LEU A 24 10.72 -8.56 -9.71
C LEU A 24 10.29 -10.00 -10.06
N ARG A 25 10.88 -10.60 -11.11
CA ARG A 25 10.63 -11.99 -11.48
C ARG A 25 11.07 -12.97 -10.39
N LYS A 26 12.20 -12.71 -9.76
CA LYS A 26 12.69 -13.48 -8.60
C LYS A 26 11.89 -13.23 -7.32
N LYS A 27 10.98 -12.26 -7.31
CA LYS A 27 10.00 -11.94 -6.24
C LYS A 27 10.59 -11.44 -4.91
N TRP A 28 11.85 -11.13 -4.81
CA TRP A 28 12.46 -10.58 -3.60
C TRP A 28 12.46 -9.04 -3.54
N VAL A 29 12.08 -8.38 -4.64
CA VAL A 29 11.80 -6.93 -4.70
C VAL A 29 10.32 -6.70 -4.98
N LYS A 30 9.76 -5.68 -4.35
CA LYS A 30 8.45 -5.14 -4.65
C LYS A 30 8.57 -3.66 -4.92
N ILE A 31 7.94 -3.19 -5.99
CA ILE A 31 8.00 -1.78 -6.40
C ILE A 31 6.59 -1.28 -6.66
N TYR A 32 6.27 -0.15 -6.06
CA TYR A 32 5.08 0.61 -6.37
C TYR A 32 5.46 2.08 -6.44
N MET A 33 5.50 2.62 -7.65
CA MET A 33 5.96 3.97 -7.94
C MET A 33 7.38 4.20 -7.39
N ASP A 34 7.52 5.13 -6.45
CA ASP A 34 8.75 5.49 -5.76
C ASP A 34 9.04 4.63 -4.51
N ASN A 35 8.09 3.78 -4.11
CA ASN A 35 8.29 2.88 -2.97
C ASN A 35 8.89 1.55 -3.43
N LEU A 36 10.04 1.21 -2.86
CA LEU A 36 10.76 -0.03 -3.13
C LEU A 36 10.94 -0.81 -1.84
N GLY A 37 10.53 -2.07 -1.83
CA GLY A 37 10.68 -2.98 -0.70
C GLY A 37 11.50 -4.20 -1.09
N ILE A 38 12.50 -4.53 -0.28
CA ILE A 38 13.34 -5.72 -0.42
C ILE A 38 12.96 -6.68 0.70
N HIS A 39 12.78 -7.96 0.38
CA HIS A 39 12.50 -8.97 1.40
C HIS A 39 13.30 -10.25 1.14
N THR A 40 13.81 -10.82 2.22
CA THR A 40 14.51 -12.10 2.26
C THR A 40 13.95 -12.93 3.40
N LYS A 41 14.10 -14.25 3.32
CA LYS A 41 13.71 -15.15 4.41
C LYS A 41 14.93 -15.37 5.30
N ASP A 42 14.87 -14.87 6.53
CA ASP A 42 15.79 -15.19 7.66
C ASP A 42 17.30 -15.29 7.34
N ASP A 43 17.73 -14.61 6.26
CA ASP A 43 19.12 -14.57 5.82
C ASP A 43 19.57 -13.11 5.68
N VAL A 44 20.28 -12.64 6.69
CA VAL A 44 20.77 -11.25 6.75
C VAL A 44 21.86 -11.01 5.70
N VAL A 45 22.72 -11.98 5.43
CA VAL A 45 23.80 -11.83 4.44
C VAL A 45 23.17 -11.66 3.05
N LEU A 46 22.26 -12.54 2.70
CA LEU A 46 21.52 -12.45 1.43
C LEU A 46 20.71 -11.15 1.33
N HIS A 47 20.14 -10.67 2.47
CA HIS A 47 19.43 -9.40 2.52
C HIS A 47 20.34 -8.22 2.18
N HIS A 48 21.54 -8.19 2.74
CA HIS A 48 22.56 -7.16 2.45
C HIS A 48 23.02 -7.23 1.00
N GLU A 49 23.25 -8.41 0.45
CA GLU A 49 23.60 -8.59 -0.97
C GLU A 49 22.49 -8.04 -1.89
N HIS A 50 21.23 -8.40 -1.63
CA HIS A 50 20.10 -7.91 -2.39
C HIS A 50 19.95 -6.39 -2.28
N THR A 51 20.15 -5.84 -1.09
CA THR A 51 20.09 -4.39 -0.86
C THR A 51 21.20 -3.69 -1.64
N TRP A 52 22.41 -4.20 -1.61
CA TRP A 52 23.52 -3.65 -2.38
C TRP A 52 23.25 -3.69 -3.89
N TRP A 53 22.72 -4.78 -4.41
CA TRP A 53 22.37 -4.91 -5.81
C TRP A 53 21.29 -3.89 -6.24
N VAL A 54 20.30 -3.65 -5.40
CA VAL A 54 19.28 -2.65 -5.67
C VAL A 54 19.89 -1.25 -5.69
N LEU A 55 20.73 -0.92 -4.72
CA LEU A 55 21.38 0.40 -4.64
C LEU A 55 22.30 0.64 -5.85
N GLN A 56 23.09 -0.35 -6.23
CA GLN A 56 23.92 -0.28 -7.43
C GLN A 56 23.07 -0.08 -8.69
N HIS A 57 21.99 -0.83 -8.80
CA HIS A 57 21.09 -0.75 -9.96
C HIS A 57 20.39 0.61 -10.07
N LEU A 58 20.00 1.21 -8.95
CA LEU A 58 19.48 2.58 -8.92
C LEU A 58 20.54 3.58 -9.40
N GLN A 59 21.76 3.45 -8.93
CA GLN A 59 22.89 4.30 -9.33
C GLN A 59 23.18 4.20 -10.83
N ASP A 60 23.22 2.99 -11.37
CA ASP A 60 23.50 2.72 -12.78
C ASP A 60 22.44 3.36 -13.72
N HIS A 61 21.21 3.52 -13.22
CA HIS A 61 20.12 4.16 -13.94
C HIS A 61 19.91 5.65 -13.57
N GLY A 62 20.83 6.25 -12.83
CA GLY A 62 20.77 7.66 -12.43
C GLY A 62 19.62 8.00 -11.49
N LEU A 63 19.12 7.02 -10.74
CA LEU A 63 18.05 7.21 -9.76
C LEU A 63 18.63 7.51 -8.37
N SER A 64 18.13 8.57 -7.75
CA SER A 64 18.55 8.99 -6.41
C SER A 64 17.57 8.52 -5.36
N ILE A 65 18.09 8.14 -4.18
CA ILE A 65 17.31 7.80 -3.00
C ILE A 65 17.45 8.88 -1.93
N LYS A 66 16.40 9.08 -1.13
CA LYS A 66 16.44 9.95 0.03
C LYS A 66 16.70 9.10 1.28
N LEU A 67 17.95 9.06 1.73
CA LEU A 67 18.38 8.21 2.87
C LEU A 67 17.53 8.42 4.14
N SER A 68 17.07 9.66 4.41
CA SER A 68 16.21 9.95 5.57
C SER A 68 14.83 9.29 5.51
N LYS A 69 14.43 8.72 4.36
CA LYS A 69 13.19 7.96 4.17
C LYS A 69 13.44 6.45 4.03
N CYS A 70 14.70 6.04 4.00
CA CYS A 70 15.05 4.63 3.89
C CYS A 70 15.05 3.97 5.26
N VAL A 71 14.54 2.76 5.31
CA VAL A 71 14.57 1.89 6.49
C VAL A 71 15.33 0.63 6.08
N PHE A 72 16.42 0.33 6.77
CA PHE A 72 17.26 -0.82 6.49
C PHE A 72 17.17 -1.83 7.64
N ASP A 73 17.33 -3.11 7.32
CA ASP A 73 17.42 -4.22 8.27
C ASP A 73 16.27 -4.28 9.31
N ALA A 74 15.08 -3.84 8.89
CA ALA A 74 13.92 -3.83 9.75
C ALA A 74 13.18 -5.18 9.70
N PRO A 75 12.80 -5.76 10.85
CA PRO A 75 12.01 -6.99 10.88
C PRO A 75 10.60 -6.81 10.30
N CYS A 76 10.11 -5.58 10.28
CA CYS A 76 8.87 -5.18 9.63
C CYS A 76 8.97 -3.74 9.12
N MET A 77 8.23 -3.44 8.06
CA MET A 77 8.21 -2.11 7.45
C MET A 77 6.80 -1.69 7.07
N GLU A 78 6.57 -0.38 7.07
CA GLU A 78 5.37 0.17 6.48
C GLU A 78 5.54 0.23 4.95
N PHE A 79 4.61 -0.40 4.23
CA PHE A 79 4.57 -0.38 2.78
C PHE A 79 3.12 -0.23 2.30
N LEU A 80 2.84 0.87 1.60
CA LEU A 80 1.50 1.19 1.08
C LEU A 80 0.39 1.18 2.15
N GLY A 81 0.66 1.73 3.33
CA GLY A 81 -0.31 1.80 4.43
C GLY A 81 -0.57 0.46 5.12
N MET A 82 0.30 -0.52 4.91
CA MET A 82 0.28 -1.82 5.58
C MET A 82 1.63 -2.07 6.24
N ILE A 83 1.64 -2.80 7.34
CA ILE A 83 2.86 -3.27 7.99
C ILE A 83 3.15 -4.68 7.47
N ILE A 84 4.28 -4.84 6.82
CA ILE A 84 4.73 -6.11 6.23
C ILE A 84 5.98 -6.58 6.99
N GLY A 85 5.99 -7.81 7.42
CA GLY A 85 7.16 -8.43 8.07
C GLY A 85 6.80 -9.73 8.75
N GLN A 86 7.81 -10.54 9.08
CA GLN A 86 7.67 -11.81 9.79
C GLN A 86 6.64 -12.78 9.17
N GLY A 87 6.52 -12.77 7.82
CA GLY A 87 5.54 -13.60 7.10
C GLY A 87 4.10 -13.14 7.19
N GLU A 88 3.83 -11.99 7.83
CA GLU A 88 2.50 -11.43 8.02
C GLU A 88 2.35 -10.06 7.36
N ILE A 89 1.12 -9.75 7.00
CA ILE A 89 0.70 -8.41 6.55
C ILE A 89 -0.36 -7.93 7.53
N LYS A 90 -0.12 -6.79 8.17
CA LYS A 90 -1.01 -6.19 9.16
C LYS A 90 -1.46 -4.81 8.72
N MET A 91 -2.62 -4.39 9.21
CA MET A 91 -3.07 -3.01 9.10
C MET A 91 -2.23 -2.11 10.01
N ASP A 92 -1.92 -0.90 9.56
CA ASP A 92 -1.29 0.12 10.40
C ASP A 92 -2.21 0.47 11.59
N LYS A 93 -1.62 0.49 12.80
CA LYS A 93 -2.35 0.81 14.04
C LYS A 93 -3.03 2.17 14.00
N LYS A 94 -2.38 3.19 13.42
CA LYS A 94 -2.96 4.53 13.26
C LYS A 94 -4.23 4.52 12.42
N LYS A 95 -4.27 3.65 11.40
CA LYS A 95 -5.47 3.49 10.56
C LYS A 95 -6.58 2.76 11.28
N LEU A 96 -6.23 1.77 12.12
CA LEU A 96 -7.20 1.11 13.00
C LEU A 96 -7.81 2.09 14.03
N GLU A 97 -7.00 2.95 14.62
CA GLU A 97 -7.47 4.00 15.54
C GLU A 97 -8.41 4.97 14.81
N ALA A 98 -8.05 5.42 13.61
CA ALA A 98 -8.90 6.28 12.81
C ALA A 98 -10.26 5.65 12.49
N ILE A 99 -10.34 4.33 12.27
CA ILE A 99 -11.62 3.63 12.09
C ILE A 99 -12.41 3.59 13.40
N LYS A 100 -11.77 3.31 14.52
CA LYS A 100 -12.43 3.26 15.84
C LYS A 100 -13.01 4.62 16.25
N GLU A 101 -12.34 5.70 15.90
CA GLU A 101 -12.76 7.07 16.19
C GLU A 101 -13.71 7.64 15.12
N TRP A 102 -14.02 6.86 14.07
CA TRP A 102 -14.90 7.31 13.00
C TRP A 102 -16.29 7.57 13.54
N LYS A 103 -16.78 8.79 13.33
CA LYS A 103 -18.13 9.18 13.76
C LYS A 103 -19.18 8.52 12.86
N SER A 104 -20.36 8.26 13.44
CA SER A 104 -21.51 7.77 12.69
C SER A 104 -21.79 8.67 11.49
N SER A 105 -21.99 8.07 10.32
CA SER A 105 -22.24 8.80 9.08
C SER A 105 -23.63 9.42 9.11
N THR A 106 -23.74 10.68 8.71
CA THR A 106 -24.99 11.46 8.65
C THR A 106 -25.48 11.71 7.23
N SER A 107 -24.71 11.28 6.23
CA SER A 107 -25.01 11.49 4.81
C SER A 107 -24.46 10.38 3.93
N VAL A 108 -25.07 10.20 2.75
CA VAL A 108 -24.60 9.28 1.70
C VAL A 108 -23.12 9.53 1.34
N LYS A 109 -22.72 10.81 1.30
CA LYS A 109 -21.34 11.17 1.00
C LYS A 109 -20.36 10.64 2.06
N GLU A 110 -20.73 10.69 3.33
CA GLU A 110 -19.90 10.16 4.42
C GLU A 110 -19.83 8.64 4.40
N ILE A 111 -20.92 7.95 4.00
CA ILE A 111 -20.86 6.50 3.76
C ILE A 111 -19.89 6.17 2.65
N TRP A 112 -19.90 6.90 1.53
CA TRP A 112 -18.94 6.67 0.45
C TRP A 112 -17.50 6.89 0.88
N LEU A 113 -17.23 7.91 1.72
CA LEU A 113 -15.91 8.14 2.27
C LEU A 113 -15.46 6.98 3.17
N PHE A 114 -16.35 6.54 4.06
CA PHE A 114 -16.09 5.44 4.99
C PHE A 114 -15.86 4.12 4.25
N THR A 115 -16.79 3.72 3.39
CA THR A 115 -16.70 2.47 2.63
C THR A 115 -15.52 2.47 1.67
N GLY A 116 -15.18 3.61 1.05
CA GLY A 116 -13.98 3.78 0.23
C GLY A 116 -12.70 3.58 1.02
N PHE A 117 -12.64 4.10 2.24
CA PHE A 117 -11.50 3.92 3.14
C PHE A 117 -11.38 2.45 3.59
N GLU A 118 -12.48 1.84 4.05
CA GLU A 118 -12.47 0.45 4.53
C GLU A 118 -12.22 -0.57 3.42
N ASN A 119 -12.68 -0.31 2.20
CA ASN A 119 -12.48 -1.22 1.06
C ASN A 119 -11.00 -1.52 0.78
N PHE A 120 -10.10 -0.61 1.11
CA PHE A 120 -8.66 -0.86 1.02
C PHE A 120 -8.21 -1.98 1.97
N TYR A 121 -8.87 -2.10 3.13
CA TYR A 121 -8.57 -3.07 4.17
C TYR A 121 -9.50 -4.29 4.17
N ARG A 122 -10.40 -4.41 3.18
CA ARG A 122 -11.40 -5.48 3.07
C ARG A 122 -10.86 -6.90 3.27
N LYS A 123 -9.60 -7.13 2.86
CA LYS A 123 -8.95 -8.43 2.98
C LYS A 123 -8.63 -8.86 4.42
N PHE A 124 -8.65 -7.92 5.36
CA PHE A 124 -8.42 -8.17 6.78
C PHE A 124 -9.72 -8.37 7.56
N ILE A 125 -10.87 -8.14 6.94
CA ILE A 125 -12.19 -8.21 7.56
C ILE A 125 -12.93 -9.42 7.00
N PRO A 126 -13.12 -10.47 7.82
CA PRO A 126 -13.94 -11.61 7.41
C PRO A 126 -15.35 -11.14 7.07
N ASP A 127 -15.94 -11.73 6.02
CA ASP A 127 -17.31 -11.45 5.59
C ASP A 127 -17.64 -9.97 5.31
N PHE A 128 -16.63 -9.21 4.88
CA PHE A 128 -16.72 -7.76 4.63
C PHE A 128 -17.93 -7.38 3.76
N SER A 129 -18.21 -8.17 2.73
CA SER A 129 -19.30 -7.86 1.79
C SER A 129 -20.67 -7.81 2.50
N ASN A 130 -20.95 -8.75 3.40
CA ASN A 130 -22.21 -8.78 4.14
C ASN A 130 -22.27 -7.66 5.17
N ILE A 131 -21.15 -7.33 5.82
CA ILE A 131 -21.07 -6.22 6.78
C ILE A 131 -21.35 -4.88 6.11
N VAL A 132 -20.85 -4.65 4.89
CA VAL A 132 -20.97 -3.36 4.18
C VAL A 132 -22.27 -3.25 3.38
N THR A 133 -22.95 -4.35 3.09
CA THR A 133 -24.20 -4.34 2.31
C THR A 133 -25.26 -3.36 2.83
N PRO A 134 -25.59 -3.28 4.14
CA PRO A 134 -26.56 -2.31 4.66
C PRO A 134 -26.16 -0.85 4.39
N LEU A 135 -24.86 -0.54 4.51
CA LEU A 135 -24.34 0.80 4.20
C LEU A 135 -24.48 1.14 2.72
N ASN A 136 -24.20 0.17 1.85
CA ASN A 136 -24.32 0.35 0.41
C ASN A 136 -25.77 0.56 -0.01
N LEU A 137 -26.75 -0.10 0.63
CA LEU A 137 -28.17 0.11 0.37
C LEU A 137 -28.58 1.56 0.62
N LEU A 138 -28.08 2.21 1.68
CA LEU A 138 -28.34 3.62 1.97
C LEU A 138 -27.77 4.58 0.90
N THR A 139 -26.93 4.11 0.01
CA THR A 139 -26.37 4.92 -1.08
C THR A 139 -27.16 4.79 -2.39
N CYS A 140 -28.16 3.90 -2.45
CA CYS A 140 -28.99 3.68 -3.63
C CYS A 140 -29.94 4.85 -3.86
N LYS A 141 -30.22 5.17 -5.15
CA LYS A 141 -31.19 6.21 -5.49
C LYS A 141 -32.61 5.77 -5.10
N GLY A 142 -33.32 6.65 -4.38
CA GLY A 142 -34.71 6.41 -3.98
C GLY A 142 -34.88 5.71 -2.64
N GLU A 143 -33.80 5.25 -2.01
CA GLU A 143 -33.88 4.68 -0.66
C GLU A 143 -33.96 5.79 0.39
N PRO A 144 -34.88 5.68 1.35
CA PRO A 144 -34.97 6.64 2.45
C PRO A 144 -33.73 6.52 3.33
N TRP A 145 -33.25 7.67 3.80
CA TRP A 145 -32.16 7.70 4.80
C TRP A 145 -32.69 7.25 6.15
N VAL A 146 -32.50 6.00 6.49
CA VAL A 146 -32.84 5.44 7.80
C VAL A 146 -31.57 4.91 8.44
N TRP A 147 -31.05 5.63 9.44
CA TRP A 147 -29.89 5.24 10.22
C TRP A 147 -30.36 4.73 11.58
N THR A 148 -30.20 3.44 11.84
CA THR A 148 -30.60 2.78 13.10
C THR A 148 -29.38 2.30 13.88
#